data_80abd0cd27d73525f674b94438b59cc8
#
_entry.id   80abd0cd27d73525f674b94438b59cc8
#
_cell.length_a   1.000
_cell.length_b   1.000
_cell.length_c   1.000
_cell.angle_alpha   90.00
_cell.angle_beta   90.00
_cell.angle_gamma   90.00
#
_symmetry.space_group_name_H-M   'P 1'
#
loop_
_entity.id
_entity.type
_entity.pdbx_description
1 polymer ?
#
loop_
_entity_poly.entity_id
_entity_poly.type
_entity_poly.pdbx_seq_one_letter_code
_entity_poly.pdbx_strand_id
1 'polypeptide(L)'
;IVADSHVFRFSIESTNGDAVATVSMWPEDDSSNIQSTSADIGPLRADHATGIIFERVDQSMAIRINGRRVVDVQWDWKPIDRLENVTGRRGESVSAATLLGPTSRALPVAVTWTFEGSPVSLANMSVDRDLYYRSGLLHARSMKNPPTEGYEALVQPGTPGYGTHPDKLAVLGPGEYFMLGDNSARSLDSRLWGAPSPKVAAQLNPRPFVVDRRLLIGKAWVVYYPAPHSLTPTGMGLIPDVGRIRFIR
;
A
#
# COMPACT_ATOMS: atom_id res chain seq x y z
N ILE A 1 -16.27 -0.78 -3.56
CA ILE A 1 -15.16 -1.72 -3.30
C ILE A 1 -15.63 -2.72 -2.25
N VAL A 2 -15.47 -4.01 -2.53
CA VAL A 2 -15.63 -5.07 -1.53
C VAL A 2 -14.25 -5.58 -1.17
N ALA A 3 -13.88 -5.48 0.08
CA ALA A 3 -12.60 -5.91 0.62
C ALA A 3 -12.71 -6.12 2.13
N ASP A 4 -11.85 -6.97 2.70
CA ASP A 4 -11.76 -7.18 4.14
C ASP A 4 -13.14 -7.46 4.79
N SER A 5 -13.97 -8.30 4.16
CA SER A 5 -15.34 -8.62 4.58
C SER A 5 -16.25 -7.40 4.78
N HIS A 6 -15.93 -6.29 4.12
CA HIS A 6 -16.71 -5.05 4.16
C HIS A 6 -16.96 -4.48 2.77
N VAL A 7 -18.06 -3.76 2.66
CA VAL A 7 -18.38 -2.92 1.49
C VAL A 7 -17.95 -1.50 1.81
N PHE A 8 -17.16 -0.91 0.94
CA PHE A 8 -16.74 0.47 0.97
C PHE A 8 -17.35 1.17 -0.25
N ARG A 9 -18.30 2.06 -0.02
CA ARG A 9 -18.98 2.82 -1.07
C ARG A 9 -18.49 4.26 -1.07
N PHE A 10 -18.18 4.73 -2.25
CA PHE A 10 -17.93 6.15 -2.52
C PHE A 10 -19.00 6.59 -3.51
N SER A 11 -19.72 7.65 -3.22
CA SER A 11 -20.69 8.21 -4.14
C SER A 11 -20.54 9.71 -4.28
N ILE A 12 -20.89 10.19 -5.47
CA ILE A 12 -21.08 11.62 -5.75
C ILE A 12 -22.45 11.69 -6.41
N GLU A 13 -23.37 12.35 -5.75
CA GLU A 13 -24.75 12.49 -6.19
C GLU A 13 -25.02 13.98 -6.44
N SER A 14 -25.54 14.31 -7.64
CA SER A 14 -25.91 15.68 -7.98
C SER A 14 -27.43 15.80 -8.09
N THR A 15 -27.99 16.75 -7.36
CA THR A 15 -29.40 17.03 -7.37
C THR A 15 -29.60 18.54 -7.51
N ASN A 16 -30.38 18.97 -8.51
CA ASN A 16 -30.66 20.38 -8.78
C ASN A 16 -29.43 21.28 -8.96
N GLY A 17 -28.33 20.71 -9.43
CA GLY A 17 -27.09 21.45 -9.67
C GLY A 17 -26.05 21.40 -8.54
N ASP A 18 -26.47 21.09 -7.32
CA ASP A 18 -25.53 20.86 -6.21
C ASP A 18 -25.12 19.37 -6.14
N ALA A 19 -23.93 19.11 -5.67
CA ALA A 19 -23.43 17.75 -5.53
C ALA A 19 -22.94 17.45 -4.12
N VAL A 20 -23.20 16.25 -3.67
CA VAL A 20 -22.81 15.71 -2.37
C VAL A 20 -21.89 14.53 -2.59
N ALA A 21 -20.73 14.56 -1.95
CA ALA A 21 -19.80 13.43 -1.88
C ALA A 21 -20.06 12.65 -0.59
N THR A 22 -20.21 11.33 -0.70
CA THR A 22 -20.47 10.46 0.45
C THR A 22 -19.49 9.28 0.45
N VAL A 23 -18.96 8.97 1.62
CA VAL A 23 -18.26 7.72 1.90
C VAL A 23 -19.08 6.90 2.89
N SER A 24 -19.25 5.61 2.62
CA SER A 24 -19.99 4.71 3.48
C SER A 24 -19.28 3.36 3.59
N MET A 25 -19.34 2.76 4.77
CA MET A 25 -18.77 1.45 5.04
C MET A 25 -19.73 0.60 5.87
N TRP A 26 -19.82 -0.68 5.55
CA TRP A 26 -20.60 -1.67 6.33
C TRP A 26 -20.04 -3.08 6.14
N PRO A 27 -20.27 -4.00 7.09
CA PRO A 27 -19.93 -5.40 6.89
C PRO A 27 -20.70 -5.99 5.70
N GLU A 28 -20.07 -6.85 4.92
CA GLU A 28 -20.69 -7.44 3.72
C GLU A 28 -21.94 -8.27 4.06
N ASP A 29 -21.96 -8.88 5.24
CA ASP A 29 -23.03 -9.71 5.78
C ASP A 29 -24.08 -8.95 6.59
N ASP A 30 -23.85 -7.66 6.90
CA ASP A 30 -24.77 -6.84 7.71
C ASP A 30 -24.89 -5.40 7.17
N SER A 31 -25.79 -5.22 6.23
CA SER A 31 -26.05 -3.89 5.65
C SER A 31 -26.82 -2.94 6.59
N SER A 32 -27.25 -3.37 7.77
CA SER A 32 -27.91 -2.50 8.75
C SER A 32 -26.92 -1.63 9.55
N ASN A 33 -25.66 -2.05 9.62
CA ASN A 33 -24.60 -1.36 10.36
C ASN A 33 -23.78 -0.45 9.44
N ILE A 34 -24.41 0.57 8.86
CA ILE A 34 -23.77 1.50 7.93
C ILE A 34 -23.16 2.68 8.69
N GLN A 35 -21.86 2.88 8.52
CA GLN A 35 -21.18 4.12 8.88
C GLN A 35 -21.05 4.98 7.63
N SER A 36 -21.52 6.22 7.70
CA SER A 36 -21.54 7.13 6.54
C SER A 36 -21.18 8.55 6.94
N THR A 37 -20.43 9.23 6.06
CA THR A 37 -20.10 10.65 6.19
C THR A 37 -20.24 11.30 4.83
N SER A 38 -20.88 12.49 4.80
CA SER A 38 -21.12 13.23 3.57
C SER A 38 -20.60 14.66 3.68
N ALA A 39 -20.27 15.27 2.54
CA ALA A 39 -19.92 16.67 2.42
C ALA A 39 -20.53 17.25 1.13
N ASP A 40 -21.01 18.47 1.23
CA ASP A 40 -21.39 19.27 0.07
C ASP A 40 -20.13 19.70 -0.69
N ILE A 41 -20.11 19.46 -1.99
CA ILE A 41 -18.97 19.79 -2.85
C ILE A 41 -19.31 20.87 -3.88
N GLY A 42 -20.53 21.41 -3.79
CA GLY A 42 -21.04 22.40 -4.74
C GLY A 42 -21.29 21.82 -6.13
N PRO A 43 -21.59 22.68 -7.13
CA PRO A 43 -22.01 22.22 -8.44
C PRO A 43 -20.86 21.60 -9.24
N LEU A 44 -21.12 20.45 -9.84
CA LEU A 44 -20.27 19.87 -10.89
C LEU A 44 -20.63 20.49 -12.24
N ARG A 45 -19.64 21.05 -12.92
CA ARG A 45 -19.86 21.71 -14.23
C ARG A 45 -19.75 20.70 -15.35
N ALA A 46 -20.75 20.65 -16.21
CA ALA A 46 -20.82 19.70 -17.33
C ALA A 46 -19.75 19.94 -18.42
N ASP A 47 -19.24 21.16 -18.52
CA ASP A 47 -18.24 21.60 -19.52
C ASP A 47 -16.80 21.57 -19.00
N HIS A 48 -16.59 21.09 -17.79
CA HIS A 48 -15.29 21.08 -17.12
C HIS A 48 -14.89 19.67 -16.67
N ALA A 49 -13.66 19.28 -16.99
CA ALA A 49 -13.11 18.05 -16.45
C ALA A 49 -12.89 18.18 -14.94
N THR A 50 -13.51 17.30 -14.18
CA THR A 50 -13.35 17.21 -12.72
C THR A 50 -12.49 16.01 -12.38
N GLY A 51 -11.35 16.25 -11.73
CA GLY A 51 -10.50 15.19 -11.20
C GLY A 51 -11.12 14.62 -9.93
N ILE A 52 -11.40 13.31 -9.94
CA ILE A 52 -11.98 12.61 -8.79
C ILE A 52 -11.06 11.48 -8.39
N ILE A 53 -10.74 11.39 -7.10
CA ILE A 53 -9.97 10.30 -6.54
C ILE A 53 -10.76 9.71 -5.38
N PHE A 54 -11.02 8.41 -5.43
CA PHE A 54 -11.55 7.62 -4.34
C PHE A 54 -10.40 6.88 -3.68
N GLU A 55 -10.13 7.20 -2.43
CA GLU A 55 -9.03 6.61 -1.66
C GLU A 55 -9.57 5.67 -0.58
N ARG A 56 -9.03 4.45 -0.53
CA ARG A 56 -9.13 3.56 0.63
C ARG A 56 -7.71 3.15 0.98
N VAL A 57 -7.18 3.69 2.05
CA VAL A 57 -5.80 3.46 2.48
C VAL A 57 -5.80 3.12 3.96
N ASP A 58 -5.18 2.03 4.34
CA ASP A 58 -5.17 1.52 5.72
C ASP A 58 -6.59 1.43 6.30
N GLN A 59 -6.86 2.23 7.33
CA GLN A 59 -8.13 2.33 8.02
C GLN A 59 -8.81 3.67 7.77
N SER A 60 -8.76 4.14 6.53
CA SER A 60 -9.40 5.38 6.13
C SER A 60 -9.99 5.30 4.72
N MET A 61 -11.01 6.11 4.50
CA MET A 61 -11.60 6.38 3.21
C MET A 61 -11.64 7.88 2.97
N ALA A 62 -11.43 8.31 1.75
CA ALA A 62 -11.58 9.72 1.39
C ALA A 62 -12.00 9.89 -0.07
N ILE A 63 -12.66 11.01 -0.35
CA ILE A 63 -12.89 11.51 -1.70
C ILE A 63 -12.10 12.79 -1.87
N ARG A 64 -11.37 12.88 -2.98
CA ARG A 64 -10.72 14.13 -3.41
C ARG A 64 -11.34 14.62 -4.69
N ILE A 65 -11.62 15.91 -4.74
CA ILE A 65 -12.06 16.63 -5.94
C ILE A 65 -10.98 17.65 -6.30
N ASN A 66 -10.46 17.54 -7.52
CA ASN A 66 -9.37 18.40 -8.01
C ASN A 66 -8.18 18.49 -7.03
N GLY A 67 -7.81 17.36 -6.44
CA GLY A 67 -6.71 17.24 -5.48
C GLY A 67 -7.05 17.63 -4.03
N ARG A 68 -8.18 18.28 -3.77
CA ARG A 68 -8.61 18.66 -2.42
C ARG A 68 -9.44 17.54 -1.80
N ARG A 69 -9.09 17.11 -0.57
CA ARG A 69 -9.90 16.17 0.21
C ARG A 69 -11.19 16.87 0.65
N VAL A 70 -12.34 16.31 0.28
CA VAL A 70 -13.66 16.91 0.53
C VAL A 70 -14.45 16.16 1.60
N VAL A 71 -14.28 14.86 1.68
CA VAL A 71 -14.87 14.03 2.74
C VAL A 71 -13.89 12.92 3.08
N ASP A 72 -13.79 12.60 4.35
CA ASP A 72 -13.04 11.44 4.82
C ASP A 72 -13.65 10.84 6.09
N VAL A 73 -13.35 9.56 6.30
CA VAL A 73 -13.68 8.81 7.50
C VAL A 73 -12.50 7.92 7.87
N GLN A 74 -12.27 7.78 9.16
CA GLN A 74 -11.25 6.90 9.72
C GLN A 74 -11.91 5.97 10.72
N TRP A 75 -11.38 4.76 10.84
CA TRP A 75 -11.78 3.78 11.85
C TRP A 75 -10.52 3.17 12.48
N ASP A 76 -10.67 2.49 13.60
CA ASP A 76 -9.57 1.87 14.33
C ASP A 76 -9.93 0.43 14.70
N TRP A 77 -9.77 -0.47 13.74
CA TRP A 77 -9.89 -1.89 14.03
C TRP A 77 -8.64 -2.40 14.74
N LYS A 78 -8.85 -3.19 15.78
CA LYS A 78 -7.74 -3.89 16.43
C LYS A 78 -7.01 -4.80 15.44
N PRO A 79 -5.71 -5.07 15.65
CA PRO A 79 -4.95 -5.92 14.73
C PRO A 79 -5.58 -7.29 14.46
N ILE A 80 -6.21 -7.90 15.46
CA ILE A 80 -6.88 -9.19 15.29
C ILE A 80 -8.12 -9.06 14.41
N ASP A 81 -8.94 -8.04 14.60
CA ASP A 81 -10.14 -7.80 13.81
C ASP A 81 -9.78 -7.56 12.34
N ARG A 82 -8.66 -6.87 12.09
CA ARG A 82 -8.12 -6.66 10.74
C ARG A 82 -7.76 -7.99 10.05
N LEU A 83 -7.08 -8.89 10.77
CA LEU A 83 -6.71 -10.19 10.24
C LEU A 83 -7.94 -11.06 9.97
N GLU A 84 -8.91 -11.07 10.86
CA GLU A 84 -10.18 -11.78 10.68
C GLU A 84 -10.94 -11.24 9.46
N ASN A 85 -11.06 -9.93 9.32
CA ASN A 85 -11.73 -9.31 8.19
C ASN A 85 -11.03 -9.64 6.85
N VAL A 86 -9.69 -9.50 6.79
CA VAL A 86 -8.90 -9.77 5.58
C VAL A 86 -9.00 -11.23 5.14
N THR A 87 -9.12 -12.16 6.08
CA THR A 87 -9.18 -13.60 5.80
C THR A 87 -10.60 -14.14 5.68
N GLY A 88 -11.62 -13.33 6.00
CA GLY A 88 -13.03 -13.73 6.04
C GLY A 88 -13.40 -14.65 7.21
N ARG A 89 -12.54 -14.78 8.21
CA ARG A 89 -12.74 -15.67 9.38
C ARG A 89 -13.28 -14.93 10.59
N ARG A 90 -14.22 -14.04 10.38
CA ARG A 90 -14.82 -13.24 11.45
C ARG A 90 -15.61 -14.13 12.41
N GLY A 91 -15.48 -13.83 13.70
CA GLY A 91 -16.19 -14.56 14.76
C GLY A 91 -15.66 -15.96 15.06
N GLU A 92 -14.65 -16.44 14.36
CA GLU A 92 -13.94 -17.66 14.69
C GLU A 92 -12.90 -17.36 15.78
N SER A 93 -12.86 -18.17 16.83
CA SER A 93 -11.81 -18.07 17.85
C SER A 93 -10.48 -18.63 17.30
N VAL A 94 -9.86 -17.91 16.37
CA VAL A 94 -8.64 -18.33 15.68
C VAL A 94 -7.47 -17.51 16.20
N SER A 95 -6.35 -18.17 16.49
CA SER A 95 -5.15 -17.46 16.93
C SER A 95 -4.52 -16.63 15.79
N ALA A 96 -3.89 -15.51 16.12
CA ALA A 96 -3.14 -14.71 15.16
C ALA A 96 -2.10 -15.53 14.39
N ALA A 97 -1.47 -16.52 15.03
CA ALA A 97 -0.52 -17.42 14.37
C ALA A 97 -1.16 -18.25 13.25
N THR A 98 -2.43 -18.67 13.43
CA THR A 98 -3.19 -19.39 12.40
C THR A 98 -3.55 -18.47 11.25
N LEU A 99 -3.99 -17.24 11.54
CA LEU A 99 -4.36 -16.25 10.52
C LEU A 99 -3.14 -15.77 9.70
N LEU A 100 -1.98 -15.72 10.31
CA LEU A 100 -0.71 -15.40 9.65
C LEU A 100 -0.02 -16.62 9.00
N GLY A 101 -0.59 -17.81 9.15
CA GLY A 101 -0.04 -19.05 8.62
C GLY A 101 0.04 -19.07 7.08
N PRO A 102 0.89 -19.95 6.51
CA PRO A 102 1.14 -20.01 5.07
C PRO A 102 -0.09 -20.43 4.24
N THR A 103 -1.09 -21.03 4.88
CA THR A 103 -2.37 -21.43 4.26
C THR A 103 -3.42 -20.33 4.28
N SER A 104 -3.21 -19.29 5.06
CA SER A 104 -4.14 -18.17 5.14
C SER A 104 -4.01 -17.27 3.91
N ARG A 105 -5.13 -16.97 3.28
CA ARG A 105 -5.18 -16.09 2.11
C ARG A 105 -6.12 -14.94 2.38
N ALA A 106 -5.72 -13.75 1.97
CA ALA A 106 -6.61 -12.60 1.95
C ALA A 106 -7.74 -12.82 0.95
N LEU A 107 -8.92 -12.32 1.29
CA LEU A 107 -10.06 -12.28 0.37
C LEU A 107 -9.72 -11.44 -0.87
N PRO A 108 -10.27 -11.79 -2.03
CA PRO A 108 -10.11 -10.98 -3.23
C PRO A 108 -10.77 -9.61 -3.04
N VAL A 109 -10.16 -8.59 -3.62
CA VAL A 109 -10.74 -7.25 -3.69
C VAL A 109 -11.54 -7.12 -4.97
N ALA A 110 -12.81 -6.71 -4.86
CA ALA A 110 -13.66 -6.40 -6.00
C ALA A 110 -13.94 -4.89 -6.07
N VAL A 111 -13.81 -4.32 -7.26
CA VAL A 111 -14.13 -2.91 -7.53
C VAL A 111 -15.24 -2.86 -8.56
N THR A 112 -16.35 -2.23 -8.22
CA THR A 112 -17.49 -2.03 -9.10
C THR A 112 -17.75 -0.53 -9.27
N TRP A 113 -17.97 -0.11 -10.51
CA TRP A 113 -18.35 1.26 -10.85
C TRP A 113 -19.80 1.26 -11.36
N THR A 114 -20.59 2.14 -10.83
CA THR A 114 -21.99 2.33 -11.25
C THR A 114 -22.21 3.80 -11.59
N PHE A 115 -22.83 4.05 -12.72
CA PHE A 115 -23.17 5.38 -13.20
C PHE A 115 -24.66 5.40 -13.52
N GLU A 116 -25.37 6.35 -12.97
CA GLU A 116 -26.82 6.49 -13.14
C GLU A 116 -27.18 7.95 -13.46
N GLY A 117 -28.25 8.16 -14.20
CA GLY A 117 -28.74 9.50 -14.55
C GLY A 117 -28.14 10.06 -15.82
N SER A 118 -27.49 11.21 -15.75
CA SER A 118 -26.95 11.92 -16.93
C SER A 118 -25.75 11.21 -17.54
N PRO A 119 -25.55 11.30 -18.87
CA PRO A 119 -24.34 10.78 -19.51
C PRO A 119 -23.06 11.35 -18.91
N VAL A 120 -22.07 10.48 -18.67
CA VAL A 120 -20.77 10.82 -18.12
C VAL A 120 -19.68 10.38 -19.09
N SER A 121 -18.72 11.25 -19.36
CA SER A 121 -17.49 10.91 -20.09
C SER A 121 -16.35 10.69 -19.09
N LEU A 122 -15.71 9.54 -19.16
CA LEU A 122 -14.59 9.18 -18.29
C LEU A 122 -13.28 9.22 -19.08
N ALA A 123 -12.27 9.86 -18.53
CA ALA A 123 -10.93 9.91 -19.11
C ALA A 123 -9.88 9.63 -18.02
N ASN A 124 -8.74 9.05 -18.41
CA ASN A 124 -7.60 8.80 -17.54
C ASN A 124 -7.95 7.99 -16.26
N MET A 125 -8.79 6.96 -16.43
CA MET A 125 -9.12 6.06 -15.31
C MET A 125 -7.90 5.22 -14.93
N SER A 126 -7.59 5.18 -13.64
CA SER A 126 -6.60 4.26 -13.07
C SER A 126 -7.16 3.61 -11.79
N VAL A 127 -6.68 2.42 -11.51
CA VAL A 127 -6.90 1.75 -10.21
C VAL A 127 -5.52 1.44 -9.67
N ASP A 128 -5.14 2.15 -8.64
CA ASP A 128 -3.88 1.96 -7.97
C ASP A 128 -4.11 1.22 -6.65
N ARG A 129 -3.14 0.46 -6.22
CA ARG A 129 -3.14 -0.17 -4.89
C ARG A 129 -1.98 0.37 -4.08
N ASP A 130 -2.16 0.44 -2.78
CA ASP A 130 -1.06 0.73 -1.86
C ASP A 130 0.00 -0.37 -1.89
N LEU A 131 1.25 0.02 -1.71
CA LEU A 131 2.37 -0.89 -1.63
C LEU A 131 2.46 -1.44 -0.21
N TYR A 132 2.08 -2.70 -0.06
CA TYR A 132 2.20 -3.40 1.21
C TYR A 132 3.53 -4.17 1.28
N TYR A 133 4.37 -3.83 2.23
CA TYR A 133 5.64 -4.51 2.47
C TYR A 133 5.45 -5.63 3.49
N ARG A 134 5.53 -6.86 3.00
CA ARG A 134 5.46 -8.03 3.88
C ARG A 134 6.72 -8.12 4.74
N SER A 135 6.54 -8.46 6.00
CA SER A 135 7.65 -8.96 6.80
C SER A 135 8.11 -10.30 6.23
N GLY A 136 9.41 -10.45 6.08
CA GLY A 136 10.05 -11.69 5.64
C GLY A 136 11.07 -12.15 6.65
N LEU A 137 11.52 -13.38 6.53
CA LEU A 137 12.63 -13.90 7.32
C LEU A 137 13.94 -13.65 6.59
N LEU A 138 14.99 -13.36 7.34
CA LEU A 138 16.35 -13.25 6.80
C LEU A 138 16.84 -14.64 6.36
N HIS A 139 17.32 -14.72 5.14
CA HIS A 139 17.94 -15.92 4.59
C HIS A 139 19.47 -15.86 4.69
N ALA A 140 20.11 -16.98 4.91
CA ALA A 140 21.59 -17.07 4.96
C ALA A 140 22.25 -16.50 3.67
N ARG A 141 21.59 -16.64 2.52
CA ARG A 141 22.07 -16.09 1.23
C ARG A 141 22.02 -14.55 1.15
N SER A 142 21.19 -13.92 1.95
CA SER A 142 21.10 -12.45 2.01
C SER A 142 22.25 -11.82 2.80
N MET A 143 22.99 -12.63 3.55
CA MET A 143 24.08 -12.19 4.40
C MET A 143 25.44 -12.51 3.76
N LYS A 144 25.83 -11.68 2.80
CA LYS A 144 27.15 -11.81 2.15
C LYS A 144 28.31 -11.39 3.05
N ASN A 145 28.04 -10.59 4.06
CA ASN A 145 29.03 -10.04 4.97
C ASN A 145 28.75 -10.50 6.39
N PRO A 146 29.79 -10.80 7.19
CA PRO A 146 29.61 -11.05 8.61
C PRO A 146 29.03 -9.80 9.28
N PRO A 147 28.18 -9.97 10.29
CA PRO A 147 27.68 -8.82 11.07
C PRO A 147 28.84 -8.14 11.79
N THR A 148 28.74 -6.83 11.95
CA THR A 148 29.66 -6.06 12.77
C THR A 148 29.32 -6.30 14.24
N GLU A 149 30.31 -6.27 15.11
CA GLU A 149 30.15 -6.40 16.55
C GLU A 149 28.98 -5.53 17.09
N GLY A 150 28.14 -6.13 17.89
CA GLY A 150 26.94 -5.50 18.44
C GLY A 150 25.67 -5.60 17.60
N TYR A 151 25.76 -6.13 16.37
CA TYR A 151 24.60 -6.30 15.47
C TYR A 151 24.29 -7.76 15.11
N GLU A 152 24.99 -8.73 15.70
CA GLU A 152 24.88 -10.14 15.40
C GLU A 152 23.43 -10.65 15.59
N ALA A 153 22.76 -10.20 16.65
CA ALA A 153 21.39 -10.60 16.94
C ALA A 153 20.38 -10.06 15.89
N LEU A 154 20.70 -8.97 15.19
CA LEU A 154 19.82 -8.37 14.19
C LEU A 154 19.91 -9.04 12.82
N VAL A 155 21.01 -9.74 12.53
CA VAL A 155 21.31 -10.28 11.21
C VAL A 155 21.38 -11.81 11.17
N GLN A 156 20.74 -12.49 12.09
CA GLN A 156 20.70 -13.96 12.12
C GLN A 156 19.69 -14.52 11.10
N PRO A 157 20.05 -15.58 10.36
CA PRO A 157 19.11 -16.30 9.51
C PRO A 157 17.89 -16.79 10.30
N GLY A 158 16.71 -16.73 9.66
CA GLY A 158 15.46 -17.12 10.29
C GLY A 158 14.86 -16.09 11.24
N THR A 159 15.56 -14.96 11.49
CA THR A 159 14.96 -13.85 12.23
C THR A 159 14.11 -12.97 11.32
N PRO A 160 13.09 -12.25 11.86
CA PRO A 160 12.29 -11.33 11.07
C PRO A 160 13.12 -10.24 10.41
N GLY A 161 12.76 -9.89 9.18
CA GLY A 161 13.31 -8.76 8.44
C GLY A 161 13.13 -7.44 9.19
N TYR A 162 14.11 -6.57 9.08
CA TYR A 162 14.12 -5.31 9.79
C TYR A 162 13.06 -4.33 9.24
N GLY A 163 12.43 -3.58 10.11
CA GLY A 163 11.54 -2.46 9.75
C GLY A 163 10.12 -2.82 9.34
N THR A 164 9.83 -4.09 9.09
CA THR A 164 8.49 -4.55 8.67
C THR A 164 7.87 -5.57 9.62
N HIS A 165 8.53 -5.87 10.73
CA HIS A 165 8.01 -6.74 11.77
C HIS A 165 7.75 -5.93 13.05
N PRO A 166 6.64 -6.16 13.77
CA PRO A 166 6.30 -5.42 14.99
C PRO A 166 7.42 -5.39 16.03
N ASP A 167 8.15 -6.50 16.17
CA ASP A 167 9.24 -6.64 17.14
C ASP A 167 10.57 -6.06 16.65
N LYS A 168 10.66 -5.62 15.39
CA LYS A 168 11.88 -5.10 14.77
C LYS A 168 11.60 -3.88 13.91
N LEU A 169 11.12 -2.83 14.55
CA LEU A 169 10.89 -1.53 13.91
C LEU A 169 12.20 -0.91 13.44
N ALA A 170 12.16 -0.24 12.28
CA ALA A 170 13.29 0.52 11.80
C ALA A 170 13.46 1.81 12.62
N VAL A 171 14.55 1.89 13.36
CA VAL A 171 14.96 3.12 14.06
C VAL A 171 16.11 3.72 13.26
N LEU A 172 15.87 4.89 12.64
CA LEU A 172 16.86 5.58 11.82
C LEU A 172 17.51 6.70 12.60
N GLY A 173 18.84 6.80 12.48
CA GLY A 173 19.61 7.92 12.97
C GLY A 173 19.69 9.07 11.95
N PRO A 174 20.27 10.21 12.34
CA PRO A 174 20.51 11.32 11.42
C PRO A 174 21.32 10.89 10.19
N GLY A 175 20.81 11.17 9.00
CA GLY A 175 21.46 10.80 7.74
C GLY A 175 21.41 9.32 7.37
N GLU A 176 20.55 8.54 8.00
CA GLU A 176 20.28 7.16 7.63
C GLU A 176 18.99 7.03 6.85
N TYR A 177 18.96 6.15 5.87
CA TYR A 177 17.81 5.89 5.02
C TYR A 177 17.48 4.40 5.03
N PHE A 178 16.19 4.09 5.07
CA PHE A 178 15.66 2.76 4.88
C PHE A 178 15.10 2.68 3.46
N MET A 179 15.78 1.94 2.60
CA MET A 179 15.45 1.87 1.17
C MET A 179 14.53 0.71 0.89
N LEU A 180 13.43 0.97 0.21
CA LEU A 180 12.44 -0.04 -0.16
C LEU A 180 12.28 -0.07 -1.68
N GLY A 181 12.23 -1.27 -2.24
CA GLY A 181 11.92 -1.46 -3.65
C GLY A 181 10.41 -1.40 -3.91
N ASP A 182 10.01 -1.01 -5.09
CA ASP A 182 8.61 -0.90 -5.51
C ASP A 182 7.90 -2.26 -5.67
N ASN A 183 8.63 -3.34 -5.83
CA ASN A 183 8.10 -4.71 -5.85
C ASN A 183 8.36 -5.40 -4.51
N SER A 184 7.52 -5.15 -3.52
CA SER A 184 7.68 -5.65 -2.14
C SER A 184 7.84 -7.17 -2.03
N ALA A 185 7.28 -7.94 -2.97
CA ALA A 185 7.33 -9.40 -2.95
C ALA A 185 8.66 -9.98 -3.47
N ARG A 186 9.40 -9.20 -4.29
CA ARG A 186 10.65 -9.67 -4.95
C ARG A 186 11.84 -8.78 -4.68
N SER A 187 11.64 -7.60 -4.11
CA SER A 187 12.72 -6.66 -3.83
C SER A 187 13.66 -7.20 -2.77
N LEU A 188 14.95 -7.20 -3.09
CA LEU A 188 16.02 -7.36 -2.12
C LEU A 188 16.44 -5.96 -1.69
N ASP A 189 15.84 -5.45 -0.64
CA ASP A 189 16.00 -4.08 -0.15
C ASP A 189 16.43 -4.03 1.32
N SER A 190 16.37 -2.87 1.95
CA SER A 190 16.81 -2.69 3.33
C SER A 190 16.24 -3.70 4.32
N ARG A 191 15.06 -4.23 4.10
CA ARG A 191 14.47 -5.29 4.95
C ARG A 191 15.35 -6.54 5.03
N LEU A 192 16.12 -6.82 3.98
CA LEU A 192 16.79 -8.09 3.76
C LEU A 192 18.31 -7.96 3.52
N TRP A 193 18.87 -6.76 3.45
CA TRP A 193 20.30 -6.58 3.12
C TRP A 193 21.25 -7.13 4.18
N GLY A 194 20.87 -7.10 5.45
CA GLY A 194 21.73 -7.51 6.54
C GLY A 194 22.87 -6.50 6.78
N ALA A 195 24.06 -7.00 7.08
CA ALA A 195 25.22 -6.18 7.40
C ALA A 195 25.78 -5.48 6.15
N PRO A 196 26.28 -4.23 6.28
CA PRO A 196 26.97 -3.55 5.19
C PRO A 196 28.30 -4.25 4.84
N SER A 197 28.86 -3.92 3.66
CA SER A 197 30.18 -4.42 3.33
C SER A 197 31.22 -3.93 4.35
N PRO A 198 32.30 -4.70 4.61
CA PRO A 198 33.32 -4.32 5.60
C PRO A 198 33.92 -2.92 5.34
N LYS A 199 34.07 -2.55 4.07
CA LYS A 199 34.57 -1.23 3.69
C LYS A 199 33.60 -0.12 4.08
N VAL A 200 32.30 -0.31 3.84
CA VAL A 200 31.25 0.65 4.23
C VAL A 200 31.13 0.74 5.74
N ALA A 201 31.15 -0.41 6.42
CA ALA A 201 31.12 -0.46 7.89
C ALA A 201 32.28 0.32 8.53
N ALA A 202 33.50 0.15 8.02
CA ALA A 202 34.68 0.79 8.57
C ALA A 202 34.78 2.30 8.26
N GLN A 203 34.27 2.74 7.11
CA GLN A 203 34.49 4.12 6.64
C GLN A 203 33.26 5.03 6.81
N LEU A 204 32.06 4.47 6.87
CA LEU A 204 30.82 5.23 6.85
C LEU A 204 29.90 4.88 8.02
N ASN A 205 29.26 3.73 7.96
CA ASN A 205 28.25 3.33 8.92
C ASN A 205 28.23 1.79 9.09
N PRO A 206 28.47 1.26 10.29
CA PRO A 206 28.46 -0.18 10.54
C PRO A 206 27.04 -0.75 10.69
N ARG A 207 26.00 0.08 10.77
CA ARG A 207 24.62 -0.38 11.03
C ARG A 207 24.07 -1.20 9.87
N PRO A 208 23.51 -2.37 10.17
CA PRO A 208 22.84 -3.20 9.15
C PRO A 208 21.52 -2.55 8.70
N PHE A 209 21.04 -2.93 7.52
CA PHE A 209 19.75 -2.58 6.94
C PHE A 209 19.54 -1.11 6.57
N VAL A 210 20.49 -0.24 6.79
CA VAL A 210 20.38 1.20 6.50
C VAL A 210 21.41 1.64 5.47
N VAL A 211 21.12 2.74 4.80
CA VAL A 211 22.03 3.41 3.84
C VAL A 211 22.43 4.76 4.41
N ASP A 212 23.71 4.98 4.53
CA ASP A 212 24.25 6.29 4.91
C ASP A 212 24.02 7.31 3.79
N ARG A 213 23.66 8.55 4.14
CA ARG A 213 23.44 9.66 3.21
C ARG A 213 24.55 9.83 2.18
N ARG A 214 25.79 9.60 2.57
CA ARG A 214 26.99 9.73 1.71
C ARG A 214 27.02 8.71 0.57
N LEU A 215 26.23 7.65 0.65
CA LEU A 215 26.06 6.65 -0.41
C LEU A 215 24.96 6.99 -1.41
N LEU A 216 24.17 8.03 -1.16
CA LEU A 216 23.14 8.47 -2.08
C LEU A 216 23.76 9.26 -3.23
N ILE A 217 23.66 8.71 -4.44
CA ILE A 217 24.25 9.31 -5.66
C ILE A 217 23.36 10.45 -6.19
N GLY A 218 22.04 10.33 -6.01
CA GLY A 218 21.08 11.30 -6.51
C GLY A 218 19.64 10.92 -6.22
N LYS A 219 18.73 11.80 -6.64
CA LYS A 219 17.28 11.57 -6.56
C LYS A 219 16.77 11.10 -7.92
N ALA A 220 15.94 10.06 -7.92
CA ALA A 220 15.23 9.67 -9.13
C ALA A 220 14.30 10.82 -9.56
N TRP A 221 14.27 11.15 -10.85
CA TRP A 221 13.48 12.25 -11.40
C TRP A 221 12.55 11.82 -12.53
N VAL A 222 12.77 10.63 -13.10
CA VAL A 222 11.92 10.09 -14.16
C VAL A 222 11.80 8.58 -14.06
N VAL A 223 10.60 8.05 -14.28
CA VAL A 223 10.36 6.65 -14.59
C VAL A 223 10.29 6.55 -16.13
N TYR A 224 11.37 6.08 -16.76
CA TYR A 224 11.45 6.02 -18.22
C TYR A 224 11.13 4.63 -18.79
N TYR A 225 11.23 3.58 -17.96
CA TYR A 225 10.90 2.21 -18.34
C TYR A 225 10.05 1.56 -17.24
N PRO A 226 8.74 1.83 -17.21
CA PRO A 226 7.83 1.19 -16.27
C PRO A 226 7.77 -0.32 -16.48
N ALA A 227 7.42 -1.06 -15.43
CA ALA A 227 7.24 -2.51 -15.50
C ALA A 227 6.23 -2.87 -16.62
N PRO A 228 6.60 -3.77 -17.53
CA PRO A 228 5.72 -4.15 -18.64
C PRO A 228 4.48 -4.91 -18.16
N HIS A 229 3.38 -4.76 -18.90
CA HIS A 229 2.17 -5.54 -18.69
C HIS A 229 2.26 -6.91 -19.34
N SER A 230 1.65 -7.90 -18.72
CA SER A 230 1.42 -9.19 -19.33
C SER A 230 0.26 -9.11 -20.34
N LEU A 231 0.45 -9.67 -21.53
CA LEU A 231 -0.59 -9.77 -22.57
C LEU A 231 -1.67 -10.80 -22.23
N THR A 232 -1.35 -11.75 -21.35
CA THR A 232 -2.26 -12.83 -20.99
C THR A 232 -2.33 -13.02 -19.48
N PRO A 233 -3.44 -13.53 -18.93
CA PRO A 233 -3.53 -13.88 -17.50
C PRO A 233 -2.46 -14.88 -17.06
N THR A 234 -1.90 -15.65 -17.97
CA THR A 234 -0.85 -16.64 -17.74
C THR A 234 0.57 -16.07 -17.77
N GLY A 235 0.72 -14.76 -18.02
CA GLY A 235 2.02 -14.08 -18.00
C GLY A 235 2.84 -14.18 -19.28
N MET A 236 2.27 -14.69 -20.38
CA MET A 236 2.95 -14.76 -21.67
C MET A 236 2.83 -13.46 -22.45
N GLY A 237 3.97 -13.00 -22.97
CA GLY A 237 4.09 -11.74 -23.71
C GLY A 237 4.14 -10.52 -22.78
N LEU A 238 5.04 -9.59 -23.06
CA LEU A 238 5.20 -8.37 -22.30
C LEU A 238 5.08 -7.17 -23.26
N ILE A 239 4.21 -6.24 -22.93
CA ILE A 239 4.14 -4.93 -23.61
C ILE A 239 4.73 -3.88 -22.68
N PRO A 240 5.69 -3.06 -23.14
CA PRO A 240 6.16 -1.91 -22.36
C PRO A 240 5.00 -0.96 -22.03
N ASP A 241 4.86 -0.60 -20.76
CA ASP A 241 3.82 0.33 -20.32
C ASP A 241 4.30 1.79 -20.48
N VAL A 242 4.39 2.20 -21.74
CA VAL A 242 4.87 3.55 -22.09
C VAL A 242 3.96 4.67 -21.53
N GLY A 243 2.69 4.37 -21.28
CA GLY A 243 1.74 5.32 -20.68
C GLY A 243 2.06 5.70 -19.24
N ARG A 244 2.92 4.92 -18.55
CA ARG A 244 3.35 5.20 -17.17
C ARG A 244 4.73 5.87 -17.07
N ILE A 245 5.30 6.30 -18.20
CA ILE A 245 6.48 7.17 -18.17
C ILE A 245 6.08 8.50 -17.51
N ARG A 246 6.76 8.85 -16.43
CA ARG A 246 6.42 10.05 -15.65
C ARG A 246 7.63 10.65 -14.96
N PHE A 247 7.57 11.96 -14.75
CA PHE A 247 8.51 12.65 -13.86
C PHE A 247 8.11 12.43 -12.40
N ILE A 248 9.11 12.19 -11.56
CA ILE A 248 8.97 12.06 -10.11
C ILE A 248 9.16 13.48 -9.54
N ARG A 249 8.13 14.00 -8.87
CA ARG A 249 8.14 15.32 -8.23
C ARG A 249 8.53 15.23 -6.76
#